data_3aba5eaa2d9fb8e771a4d3a9bf1498f4
#
_entry.id   3aba5eaa2d9fb8e771a4d3a9bf1498f4
#
_cell.length_a   1.000
_cell.length_b   1.000
_cell.length_c   1.000
_cell.angle_alpha   90.00
_cell.angle_beta   90.00
_cell.angle_gamma   90.00
#
_symmetry.space_group_name_H-M   'P 1'
#
loop_
_entity.id
_entity.type
_entity.pdbx_description
1 polymer ?
#
loop_
_entity_poly.entity_id
_entity_poly.type
_entity_poly.pdbx_seq_one_letter_code
_entity_poly.pdbx_strand_id
1 'polypeptide(L)'
;MFLLGVFLFARFGDAFRFPFLNDDYVFLDHVAGKGFWSLWGFRELAFHWWRPWSREFHYWWLQRAFGPVEWPFHLMSLLLACGVLAAFWALARRLAGAPAAAIAVAGAATLPGWGLMLLWAAGVQDLWMLLLSLLALLAWRAERVGLAALAFALALASKETAAPLLLLFFALDRWVTRRAWQESLVRLLPSLAVLSVWALAHPLVLGRLWAAVPVSVAPSPAALAPWLAVVKSGLAAFSLDVWPRPDGGWLTVWWDGLRGALLLVCFVELLARPDARPADMLGGTRAARLRGTLPFALAWWGCGTLPLLLPGLGWHAYYAQFAALGVWLAVGRVLARQTGVAMALLGVIGFMGAGRAATPSLDWGEAAYQRRAGSFVSQIKERLLGAYPKLEPHARMWFVRLPNNVGFLTGDGPAVRVWYRDPTLQAGYYSAYRPRAANEPAGADHFFRMDEGGQFLEVRQGDTTAVVVPAVPGDAASRAANPRWQTDHLSLASALAAGKDWRAAAAEYRGLAVAYPESSGYAFDAATAFMQAGDSAAAFEWLREAARRPGASPELVAAVRARPGVPPVGTPAKSHVRRRLGAGKHAHEPARPRRR
;
A
#
# COMPACT_ATOMS: atom_id res chain seq x y z
N MET A 1 15.45 15.59 21.14
CA MET A 1 14.11 15.03 20.80
C MET A 1 13.15 16.11 20.31
N PHE A 2 13.05 17.26 21.01
CA PHE A 2 12.20 18.38 20.56
C PHE A 2 12.45 18.79 19.11
N LEU A 3 13.71 19.02 18.72
CA LEU A 3 14.08 19.39 17.35
C LEU A 3 13.67 18.33 16.30
N LEU A 4 13.68 17.05 16.64
CA LEU A 4 13.21 16.00 15.74
C LEU A 4 11.68 15.99 15.59
N GLY A 5 10.96 16.29 16.68
CA GLY A 5 9.51 16.51 16.60
C GLY A 5 9.17 17.71 15.73
N VAL A 6 9.88 18.83 15.90
CA VAL A 6 9.74 20.02 15.03
C VAL A 6 10.07 19.69 13.57
N PHE A 7 11.11 18.91 13.32
CA PHE A 7 11.47 18.46 11.97
C PHE A 7 10.37 17.61 11.32
N LEU A 8 9.83 16.62 12.05
CA LEU A 8 8.72 15.81 11.54
C LEU A 8 7.48 16.66 11.30
N PHE A 9 7.15 17.56 12.22
CA PHE A 9 6.02 18.47 12.07
C PHE A 9 6.20 19.41 10.86
N ALA A 10 7.38 20.01 10.71
CA ALA A 10 7.67 20.88 9.56
C ALA A 10 7.56 20.13 8.21
N ARG A 11 7.90 18.84 8.21
CA ARG A 11 7.90 18.04 6.99
C ARG A 11 6.53 17.44 6.66
N PHE A 12 5.73 17.10 7.67
CA PHE A 12 4.48 16.34 7.55
C PHE A 12 3.30 17.00 8.27
N GLY A 13 3.41 18.29 8.65
CA GLY A 13 2.33 19.00 9.35
C GLY A 13 1.09 19.20 8.49
N ASP A 14 1.22 19.11 7.16
CA ASP A 14 0.10 19.06 6.23
C ASP A 14 -0.80 17.83 6.45
N ALA A 15 -0.29 16.77 7.09
CA ALA A 15 -1.06 15.60 7.45
C ALA A 15 -2.32 15.93 8.28
N PHE A 16 -2.28 16.95 9.14
CA PHE A 16 -3.45 17.35 9.95
C PHE A 16 -4.68 17.75 9.15
N ARG A 17 -4.49 18.14 7.89
CA ARG A 17 -5.56 18.51 6.96
C ARG A 17 -5.79 17.43 5.90
N PHE A 18 -5.09 16.31 6.05
CA PHE A 18 -5.12 15.24 5.06
C PHE A 18 -6.37 14.37 5.26
N PRO A 19 -7.10 14.04 4.20
CA PRO A 19 -8.32 13.24 4.29
C PRO A 19 -7.99 11.78 4.62
N PHE A 20 -8.97 11.07 5.15
CA PHE A 20 -8.92 9.61 5.17
C PHE A 20 -8.85 9.04 3.76
N LEU A 21 -8.13 7.94 3.63
CA LEU A 21 -7.91 7.25 2.35
C LEU A 21 -8.11 5.74 2.49
N ASN A 22 -8.61 5.13 1.44
CA ASN A 22 -8.61 3.68 1.24
C ASN A 22 -9.05 2.90 2.51
N ASP A 23 -8.11 2.18 3.12
CA ASP A 23 -8.34 1.34 4.30
C ASP A 23 -8.86 2.11 5.50
N ASP A 24 -8.58 3.42 5.60
CA ASP A 24 -9.07 4.25 6.69
C ASP A 24 -10.59 4.20 6.79
N TYR A 25 -11.27 4.30 5.65
CA TYR A 25 -12.74 4.21 5.61
C TYR A 25 -13.24 2.82 5.99
N VAL A 26 -12.54 1.78 5.54
CA VAL A 26 -12.89 0.40 5.90
C VAL A 26 -12.78 0.20 7.41
N PHE A 27 -11.75 0.76 8.04
CA PHE A 27 -11.56 0.62 9.49
C PHE A 27 -12.55 1.46 10.29
N LEU A 28 -12.81 2.70 9.87
CA LEU A 28 -13.82 3.56 10.48
C LEU A 28 -15.22 2.92 10.44
N ASP A 29 -15.61 2.41 9.29
CA ASP A 29 -16.89 1.73 9.10
C ASP A 29 -16.96 0.43 9.90
N HIS A 30 -15.87 -0.34 9.89
CA HIS A 30 -15.78 -1.62 10.61
C HIS A 30 -15.95 -1.47 12.13
N VAL A 31 -15.43 -0.41 12.73
CA VAL A 31 -15.54 -0.19 14.17
C VAL A 31 -16.79 0.61 14.57
N ALA A 32 -17.51 1.18 13.59
CA ALA A 32 -18.73 1.92 13.86
C ALA A 32 -19.77 1.03 14.57
N GLY A 33 -20.28 1.51 15.69
CA GLY A 33 -21.28 0.79 16.49
C GLY A 33 -20.77 -0.42 17.28
N LYS A 34 -19.49 -0.82 17.16
CA LYS A 34 -18.93 -1.97 17.90
C LYS A 34 -18.72 -1.65 19.38
N GLY A 35 -18.97 -2.65 20.24
CA GLY A 35 -18.59 -2.62 21.65
C GLY A 35 -17.12 -2.99 21.84
N PHE A 36 -16.52 -2.56 22.97
CA PHE A 36 -15.09 -2.78 23.26
C PHE A 36 -14.66 -4.24 23.13
N TRP A 37 -15.44 -5.19 23.63
CA TRP A 37 -15.05 -6.60 23.63
C TRP A 37 -15.11 -7.24 22.26
N SER A 38 -15.96 -6.74 21.34
CA SER A 38 -16.03 -7.25 19.96
C SER A 38 -14.80 -6.91 19.12
N LEU A 39 -13.99 -5.91 19.54
CA LEU A 39 -12.77 -5.51 18.85
C LEU A 39 -11.67 -6.59 18.87
N TRP A 40 -11.73 -7.49 19.85
CA TRP A 40 -10.70 -8.52 20.08
C TRP A 40 -11.04 -9.87 19.45
N GLY A 41 -12.21 -9.97 18.83
CA GLY A 41 -12.69 -11.20 18.20
C GLY A 41 -11.96 -11.53 16.92
N PHE A 42 -12.17 -12.77 16.45
CA PHE A 42 -11.61 -13.29 15.18
C PHE A 42 -12.66 -13.35 14.07
N ARG A 43 -13.88 -12.92 14.33
CA ARG A 43 -14.97 -12.83 13.36
C ARG A 43 -14.96 -11.46 12.71
N GLU A 44 -15.37 -11.40 11.45
CA GLU A 44 -15.52 -10.14 10.72
C GLU A 44 -14.23 -9.28 10.70
N LEU A 45 -13.11 -9.90 10.37
CA LEU A 45 -11.83 -9.19 10.29
C LEU A 45 -11.71 -8.45 8.97
N ALA A 46 -11.44 -7.15 9.01
CA ALA A 46 -11.11 -6.39 7.82
C ALA A 46 -9.89 -7.02 7.13
N PHE A 47 -10.03 -7.35 5.84
CA PHE A 47 -8.98 -8.01 5.04
C PHE A 47 -8.42 -9.31 5.64
N HIS A 48 -9.14 -9.97 6.54
CA HIS A 48 -8.74 -11.19 7.25
C HIS A 48 -7.51 -11.06 8.17
N TRP A 49 -6.97 -9.83 8.39
CA TRP A 49 -5.87 -9.59 9.31
C TRP A 49 -6.38 -9.34 10.72
N TRP A 50 -5.76 -9.97 11.71
CA TRP A 50 -6.09 -9.76 13.12
C TRP A 50 -5.10 -8.78 13.76
N ARG A 51 -5.49 -7.52 13.87
CA ARG A 51 -4.67 -6.41 14.41
C ARG A 51 -5.45 -5.58 15.43
N PRO A 52 -5.98 -6.21 16.48
CA PRO A 52 -6.95 -5.57 17.38
C PRO A 52 -6.42 -4.32 18.08
N TRP A 53 -5.11 -4.21 18.33
CA TRP A 53 -4.54 -3.06 19.02
C TRP A 53 -4.42 -1.83 18.11
N SER A 54 -3.76 -1.97 16.98
CA SER A 54 -3.39 -0.85 16.14
C SER A 54 -4.46 -0.44 15.13
N ARG A 55 -5.44 -1.27 14.90
CA ARG A 55 -6.53 -1.04 13.95
C ARG A 55 -7.85 -0.91 14.68
N GLU A 56 -8.43 -2.01 15.19
CA GLU A 56 -9.76 -2.00 15.79
C GLU A 56 -9.82 -1.06 16.99
N PHE A 57 -8.97 -1.25 18.00
CA PHE A 57 -8.99 -0.43 19.21
C PHE A 57 -8.59 1.02 18.92
N HIS A 58 -7.55 1.24 18.09
CA HIS A 58 -7.08 2.58 17.74
C HIS A 58 -8.16 3.41 17.06
N TYR A 59 -8.82 2.86 16.02
CA TYR A 59 -9.88 3.56 15.30
C TYR A 59 -11.13 3.72 16.17
N TRP A 60 -11.50 2.70 16.92
CA TRP A 60 -12.68 2.71 17.79
C TRP A 60 -12.64 3.83 18.83
N TRP A 61 -11.55 3.96 19.60
CA TRP A 61 -11.49 4.96 20.64
C TRP A 61 -11.37 6.39 20.09
N LEU A 62 -10.62 6.61 19.00
CA LEU A 62 -10.51 7.92 18.36
C LEU A 62 -11.84 8.34 17.75
N GLN A 63 -12.50 7.45 17.01
CA GLN A 63 -13.81 7.72 16.42
C GLN A 63 -14.87 7.98 17.51
N ARG A 64 -14.80 7.29 18.63
CA ARG A 64 -15.73 7.48 19.74
C ARG A 64 -15.50 8.80 20.49
N ALA A 65 -14.24 9.23 20.61
CA ALA A 65 -13.86 10.47 21.29
C ALA A 65 -14.07 11.72 20.43
N PHE A 66 -13.77 11.63 19.13
CA PHE A 66 -13.71 12.80 18.24
C PHE A 66 -14.65 12.69 17.01
N GLY A 67 -15.25 11.53 16.76
CA GLY A 67 -15.95 11.24 15.53
C GLY A 67 -15.00 10.88 14.38
N PRO A 68 -15.52 10.66 13.16
CA PRO A 68 -14.71 10.39 11.96
C PRO A 68 -14.10 11.70 11.41
N VAL A 69 -13.21 12.30 12.20
CA VAL A 69 -12.49 13.54 11.87
C VAL A 69 -11.00 13.23 11.76
N GLU A 70 -10.36 13.74 10.75
CA GLU A 70 -9.02 13.31 10.32
C GLU A 70 -7.90 13.72 11.30
N TRP A 71 -7.92 14.96 11.79
CA TRP A 71 -6.80 15.53 12.55
C TRP A 71 -6.39 14.74 13.82
N PRO A 72 -7.31 14.11 14.63
CA PRO A 72 -6.87 13.38 15.81
C PRO A 72 -6.08 12.12 15.47
N PHE A 73 -6.43 11.47 14.34
CA PHE A 73 -5.71 10.28 13.86
C PHE A 73 -4.29 10.65 13.43
N HIS A 74 -4.13 11.74 12.68
CA HIS A 74 -2.81 12.22 12.28
C HIS A 74 -1.98 12.76 13.44
N LEU A 75 -2.61 13.42 14.43
CA LEU A 75 -1.93 13.82 15.66
C LEU A 75 -1.38 12.60 16.40
N MET A 76 -2.20 11.55 16.57
CA MET A 76 -1.75 10.33 17.21
C MET A 76 -0.62 9.66 16.43
N SER A 77 -0.68 9.63 15.10
CA SER A 77 0.42 9.12 14.26
C SER A 77 1.71 9.91 14.48
N LEU A 78 1.64 11.24 14.56
CA LEU A 78 2.81 12.08 14.85
C LEU A 78 3.37 11.81 16.26
N LEU A 79 2.51 11.70 17.27
CA LEU A 79 2.93 11.37 18.64
C LEU A 79 3.60 10.00 18.72
N LEU A 80 3.06 9.01 18.02
CA LEU A 80 3.67 7.67 17.92
C LEU A 80 5.02 7.72 17.22
N ALA A 81 5.16 8.46 16.13
CA ALA A 81 6.44 8.63 15.43
C ALA A 81 7.49 9.28 16.34
N CYS A 82 7.11 10.32 17.10
CA CYS A 82 7.96 10.92 18.11
C CYS A 82 8.34 9.90 19.22
N GLY A 83 7.38 9.08 19.65
CA GLY A 83 7.60 7.99 20.60
C GLY A 83 8.57 6.93 20.06
N VAL A 84 8.45 6.53 18.78
CA VAL A 84 9.38 5.62 18.10
C VAL A 84 10.79 6.20 18.10
N LEU A 85 10.98 7.46 17.69
CA LEU A 85 12.32 8.09 17.71
C LEU A 85 12.87 8.23 19.13
N ALA A 86 12.04 8.52 20.13
CA ALA A 86 12.45 8.60 21.53
C ALA A 86 12.86 7.23 22.09
N ALA A 87 12.07 6.19 21.83
CA ALA A 87 12.41 4.83 22.23
C ALA A 87 13.67 4.33 21.51
N PHE A 88 13.82 4.64 20.22
CA PHE A 88 15.03 4.31 19.47
C PHE A 88 16.27 5.05 20.02
N TRP A 89 16.14 6.34 20.35
CA TRP A 89 17.20 7.08 21.05
C TRP A 89 17.60 6.41 22.36
N ALA A 90 16.63 6.07 23.20
CA ALA A 90 16.88 5.45 24.49
C ALA A 90 17.60 4.10 24.34
N LEU A 91 17.22 3.29 23.36
CA LEU A 91 17.85 2.01 23.06
C LEU A 91 19.26 2.19 22.49
N ALA A 92 19.40 3.01 21.44
CA ALA A 92 20.70 3.28 20.79
C ALA A 92 21.72 3.88 21.77
N ARG A 93 21.29 4.79 22.65
CA ARG A 93 22.14 5.36 23.70
C ARG A 93 22.67 4.28 24.67
N ARG A 94 21.84 3.31 25.04
CA ARG A 94 22.22 2.20 25.92
C ARG A 94 23.16 1.20 25.24
N LEU A 95 23.03 1.04 23.91
CA LEU A 95 23.81 0.08 23.14
C LEU A 95 25.13 0.65 22.63
N ALA A 96 25.15 1.91 22.18
CA ALA A 96 26.27 2.50 21.45
C ALA A 96 26.77 3.85 22.00
N GLY A 97 26.09 4.41 23.01
CA GLY A 97 26.44 5.72 23.59
C GLY A 97 25.72 6.90 22.92
N ALA A 98 25.80 8.08 23.54
CA ALA A 98 25.05 9.26 23.09
C ALA A 98 25.44 9.78 21.68
N PRO A 99 26.72 9.86 21.29
CA PRO A 99 27.08 10.30 19.94
C PRO A 99 26.53 9.37 18.85
N ALA A 100 26.67 8.07 19.02
CA ALA A 100 26.11 7.07 18.10
C ALA A 100 24.58 7.16 18.02
N ALA A 101 23.90 7.36 19.16
CA ALA A 101 22.46 7.49 19.21
C ALA A 101 21.98 8.76 18.48
N ALA A 102 22.70 9.88 18.60
CA ALA A 102 22.37 11.11 17.89
C ALA A 102 22.35 10.89 16.37
N ILE A 103 23.40 10.29 15.84
CA ILE A 103 23.50 9.97 14.41
C ILE A 103 22.42 8.99 13.99
N ALA A 104 22.22 7.90 14.76
CA ALA A 104 21.24 6.86 14.45
C ALA A 104 19.82 7.43 14.36
N VAL A 105 19.43 8.26 15.32
CA VAL A 105 18.08 8.83 15.35
C VAL A 105 17.90 9.94 14.32
N ALA A 106 18.92 10.77 14.10
CA ALA A 106 18.87 11.79 13.05
C ALA A 106 18.71 11.15 11.67
N GLY A 107 19.49 10.07 11.40
CA GLY A 107 19.36 9.31 10.17
C GLY A 107 18.01 8.62 10.04
N ALA A 108 17.53 7.97 11.09
CA ALA A 108 16.20 7.36 11.10
C ALA A 108 15.08 8.38 10.85
N ALA A 109 15.21 9.62 11.34
CA ALA A 109 14.23 10.68 11.08
C ALA A 109 14.16 11.11 9.61
N THR A 110 15.21 10.87 8.81
CA THR A 110 15.22 11.20 7.37
C THR A 110 14.58 10.13 6.49
N LEU A 111 14.19 8.97 7.03
CA LEU A 111 13.66 7.84 6.25
C LEU A 111 12.38 8.22 5.48
N PRO A 112 12.23 7.77 4.23
CA PRO A 112 11.07 8.09 3.40
C PRO A 112 9.78 7.45 3.92
N GLY A 113 9.86 6.31 4.60
CA GLY A 113 8.71 5.57 5.13
C GLY A 113 7.84 6.39 6.09
N TRP A 114 8.37 7.43 6.75
CA TRP A 114 7.57 8.34 7.57
C TRP A 114 6.46 9.03 6.76
N GLY A 115 6.72 9.34 5.48
CA GLY A 115 5.73 10.00 4.64
C GLY A 115 4.43 9.24 4.55
N LEU A 116 4.48 7.93 4.25
CA LEU A 116 3.29 7.11 4.21
C LEU A 116 2.66 6.98 5.60
N MET A 117 3.45 6.61 6.62
CA MET A 117 2.94 6.33 7.97
C MET A 117 2.31 7.54 8.67
N LEU A 118 2.61 8.76 8.22
CA LEU A 118 2.06 10.01 8.79
C LEU A 118 0.92 10.59 7.95
N LEU A 119 0.94 10.42 6.62
CA LEU A 119 -0.10 10.92 5.74
C LEU A 119 -1.29 9.95 5.65
N TRP A 120 -1.06 8.65 5.74
CA TRP A 120 -2.12 7.65 5.71
C TRP A 120 -2.43 7.19 7.14
N ALA A 121 -3.66 7.41 7.60
CA ALA A 121 -4.02 7.11 8.99
C ALA A 121 -3.85 5.61 9.32
N ALA A 122 -4.11 4.70 8.36
CA ALA A 122 -3.88 3.27 8.52
C ALA A 122 -2.38 2.89 8.66
N GLY A 123 -1.46 3.79 8.32
CA GLY A 123 -0.03 3.64 8.60
C GLY A 123 0.30 3.57 10.09
N VAL A 124 -0.65 3.93 10.96
CA VAL A 124 -0.53 3.81 12.42
C VAL A 124 -0.20 2.40 12.89
N GLN A 125 -0.58 1.38 12.12
CA GLN A 125 -0.28 -0.03 12.43
C GLN A 125 1.24 -0.27 12.51
N ASP A 126 1.99 0.31 11.57
CA ASP A 126 3.46 0.25 11.59
C ASP A 126 4.03 1.07 12.74
N LEU A 127 3.47 2.23 13.05
CA LEU A 127 3.95 3.07 14.15
C LEU A 127 3.77 2.39 15.51
N TRP A 128 2.62 1.78 15.78
CA TRP A 128 2.42 0.99 16.99
C TRP A 128 3.38 -0.20 17.06
N MET A 129 3.52 -0.95 15.98
CA MET A 129 4.43 -2.09 15.91
C MET A 129 5.87 -1.65 16.19
N LEU A 130 6.34 -0.57 15.57
CA LEU A 130 7.69 -0.03 15.77
C LEU A 130 7.91 0.40 17.24
N LEU A 131 6.98 1.20 17.80
CA LEU A 131 7.08 1.68 19.18
C LEU A 131 7.11 0.52 20.16
N LEU A 132 6.17 -0.40 20.05
CA LEU A 132 6.05 -1.54 20.98
C LEU A 132 7.23 -2.50 20.85
N SER A 133 7.78 -2.70 19.63
CA SER A 133 8.98 -3.48 19.43
C SER A 133 10.21 -2.85 20.10
N LEU A 134 10.34 -1.52 20.01
CA LEU A 134 11.43 -0.80 20.69
C LEU A 134 11.29 -0.83 22.22
N LEU A 135 10.07 -0.68 22.72
CA LEU A 135 9.77 -0.80 24.15
C LEU A 135 10.05 -2.23 24.66
N ALA A 136 9.72 -3.24 23.86
CA ALA A 136 10.03 -4.63 24.16
C ALA A 136 11.55 -4.86 24.25
N LEU A 137 12.34 -4.34 23.30
CA LEU A 137 13.82 -4.40 23.34
C LEU A 137 14.39 -3.64 24.55
N LEU A 138 13.83 -2.49 24.91
CA LEU A 138 14.22 -1.72 26.09
C LEU A 138 13.91 -2.48 27.39
N ALA A 139 12.74 -3.09 27.49
CA ALA A 139 12.34 -3.91 28.63
C ALA A 139 13.22 -5.18 28.75
N TRP A 140 13.49 -5.85 27.63
CA TRP A 140 14.38 -7.00 27.57
C TRP A 140 15.79 -6.66 28.07
N ARG A 141 16.31 -5.52 27.60
CA ARG A 141 17.62 -5.02 28.02
C ARG A 141 17.66 -4.61 29.49
N ALA A 142 16.51 -4.23 30.05
CA ALA A 142 16.35 -3.88 31.47
C ALA A 142 16.03 -5.10 32.35
N GLU A 143 16.21 -6.33 31.86
CA GLU A 143 15.92 -7.60 32.54
C GLU A 143 14.43 -7.80 32.91
N ARG A 144 13.51 -7.01 32.33
CA ARG A 144 12.07 -7.07 32.60
C ARG A 144 11.36 -7.95 31.57
N VAL A 145 11.63 -9.26 31.62
CA VAL A 145 11.18 -10.25 30.63
C VAL A 145 9.66 -10.24 30.45
N GLY A 146 8.88 -10.14 31.54
CA GLY A 146 7.40 -10.09 31.46
C GLY A 146 6.89 -8.84 30.72
N LEU A 147 7.49 -7.66 30.97
CA LEU A 147 7.14 -6.44 30.24
C LEU A 147 7.57 -6.52 28.76
N ALA A 148 8.70 -7.16 28.48
CA ALA A 148 9.14 -7.40 27.12
C ALA A 148 8.15 -8.32 26.36
N ALA A 149 7.68 -9.39 27.00
CA ALA A 149 6.69 -10.30 26.43
C ALA A 149 5.34 -9.60 26.21
N LEU A 150 4.89 -8.74 27.16
CA LEU A 150 3.67 -7.95 27.00
C LEU A 150 3.78 -6.96 25.84
N ALA A 151 4.86 -6.20 25.77
CA ALA A 151 5.09 -5.27 24.66
C ALA A 151 5.18 -5.99 23.32
N PHE A 152 5.78 -7.18 23.28
CA PHE A 152 5.83 -8.05 22.12
C PHE A 152 4.43 -8.55 21.71
N ALA A 153 3.59 -8.94 22.65
CA ALA A 153 2.22 -9.35 22.40
C ALA A 153 1.40 -8.20 21.75
N LEU A 154 1.55 -6.98 22.27
CA LEU A 154 0.90 -5.80 21.70
C LEU A 154 1.49 -5.42 20.33
N ALA A 155 2.80 -5.64 20.11
CA ALA A 155 3.42 -5.45 18.80
C ALA A 155 2.85 -6.43 17.77
N LEU A 156 2.68 -7.72 18.12
CA LEU A 156 2.04 -8.73 17.27
C LEU A 156 0.55 -8.43 17.05
N ALA A 157 -0.16 -7.94 18.06
CA ALA A 157 -1.55 -7.47 17.95
C ALA A 157 -1.67 -6.16 17.13
N SER A 158 -0.54 -5.52 16.82
CA SER A 158 -0.46 -4.35 15.93
C SER A 158 -0.12 -4.72 14.50
N LYS A 159 0.88 -5.58 14.30
CA LYS A 159 1.28 -6.05 12.97
C LYS A 159 2.13 -7.31 13.07
N GLU A 160 1.87 -8.26 12.22
CA GLU A 160 2.55 -9.56 12.13
C GLU A 160 4.05 -9.45 11.85
N THR A 161 4.50 -8.35 11.27
CA THR A 161 5.91 -8.07 11.01
C THR A 161 6.76 -7.91 12.29
N ALA A 162 6.13 -7.88 13.46
CA ALA A 162 6.81 -7.95 14.75
C ALA A 162 7.34 -9.35 15.10
N ALA A 163 6.88 -10.43 14.46
CA ALA A 163 7.26 -11.81 14.83
C ALA A 163 8.76 -12.06 14.91
N PRO A 164 9.62 -11.53 14.01
CA PRO A 164 11.08 -11.70 14.10
C PRO A 164 11.74 -11.06 15.32
N LEU A 165 11.02 -10.27 16.13
CA LEU A 165 11.55 -9.64 17.36
C LEU A 165 12.07 -10.67 18.35
N LEU A 166 11.50 -11.89 18.35
CA LEU A 166 11.98 -13.01 19.17
C LEU A 166 13.47 -13.32 18.89
N LEU A 167 13.86 -13.30 17.62
CA LEU A 167 15.25 -13.50 17.20
C LEU A 167 16.15 -12.36 17.69
N LEU A 168 15.62 -11.14 17.75
CA LEU A 168 16.36 -9.98 18.24
C LEU A 168 16.56 -10.01 19.75
N PHE A 169 15.65 -10.55 20.53
CA PHE A 169 15.87 -10.81 21.96
C PHE A 169 17.04 -11.75 22.17
N PHE A 170 17.07 -12.85 21.41
CA PHE A 170 18.19 -13.79 21.46
C PHE A 170 19.51 -13.14 21.02
N ALA A 171 19.50 -12.41 19.91
CA ALA A 171 20.65 -11.69 19.39
C ALA A 171 21.21 -10.67 20.41
N LEU A 172 20.34 -9.94 21.09
CA LEU A 172 20.70 -8.97 22.11
C LEU A 172 21.38 -9.67 23.30
N ASP A 173 20.83 -10.79 23.76
CA ASP A 173 21.42 -11.58 24.82
C ASP A 173 22.79 -12.13 24.40
N ARG A 174 22.94 -12.67 23.21
CA ARG A 174 24.16 -13.28 22.72
C ARG A 174 25.31 -12.29 22.47
N TRP A 175 25.01 -11.20 21.77
CA TRP A 175 26.06 -10.28 21.31
C TRP A 175 26.28 -9.09 22.23
N VAL A 176 25.22 -8.58 22.86
CA VAL A 176 25.35 -7.39 23.70
C VAL A 176 25.54 -7.73 25.17
N THR A 177 24.71 -8.61 25.74
CA THR A 177 24.80 -9.00 27.14
C THR A 177 25.76 -10.19 27.37
N ARG A 178 26.11 -10.93 26.30
CA ARG A 178 27.02 -12.10 26.32
C ARG A 178 26.52 -13.21 27.24
N ARG A 179 25.22 -13.36 27.33
CA ARG A 179 24.56 -14.37 28.14
C ARG A 179 24.79 -15.77 27.55
N ALA A 180 24.85 -16.81 28.37
CA ALA A 180 24.89 -18.20 27.91
C ALA A 180 23.65 -18.51 27.06
N TRP A 181 23.81 -19.36 26.03
CA TRP A 181 22.70 -19.63 25.09
C TRP A 181 21.52 -20.34 25.77
N GLN A 182 21.78 -21.23 26.72
CA GLN A 182 20.77 -21.94 27.51
C GLN A 182 19.90 -20.95 28.31
N GLU A 183 20.55 -20.02 29.01
CA GLU A 183 19.88 -18.99 29.79
C GLU A 183 19.04 -18.06 28.89
N SER A 184 19.57 -17.70 27.71
CA SER A 184 18.86 -16.92 26.72
C SER A 184 17.59 -17.63 26.23
N LEU A 185 17.66 -18.95 25.99
CA LEU A 185 16.49 -19.75 25.58
C LEU A 185 15.41 -19.81 26.66
N VAL A 186 15.82 -20.01 27.93
CA VAL A 186 14.88 -20.02 29.07
C VAL A 186 14.17 -18.66 29.17
N ARG A 187 14.90 -17.57 29.02
CA ARG A 187 14.32 -16.21 29.03
C ARG A 187 13.33 -15.96 27.89
N LEU A 188 13.51 -16.60 26.74
CA LEU A 188 12.62 -16.47 25.59
C LEU A 188 11.27 -17.17 25.79
N LEU A 189 11.14 -18.10 26.74
CA LEU A 189 9.92 -18.90 26.91
C LEU A 189 8.62 -18.08 26.99
N PRO A 190 8.54 -16.97 27.78
CA PRO A 190 7.32 -16.16 27.81
C PRO A 190 6.99 -15.54 26.43
N SER A 191 7.97 -15.02 25.73
CA SER A 191 7.78 -14.43 24.39
C SER A 191 7.49 -15.50 23.34
N LEU A 192 8.07 -16.69 23.45
CA LEU A 192 7.77 -17.83 22.60
C LEU A 192 6.34 -18.31 22.82
N ALA A 193 5.87 -18.37 24.06
CA ALA A 193 4.48 -18.70 24.37
C ALA A 193 3.51 -17.69 23.72
N VAL A 194 3.82 -16.38 23.85
CA VAL A 194 3.05 -15.31 23.18
C VAL A 194 3.00 -15.52 21.66
N LEU A 195 4.15 -15.76 21.04
CA LEU A 195 4.21 -15.98 19.59
C LEU A 195 3.43 -17.22 19.17
N SER A 196 3.53 -18.31 19.94
CA SER A 196 2.82 -19.57 19.66
C SER A 196 1.30 -19.39 19.75
N VAL A 197 0.81 -18.74 20.82
CA VAL A 197 -0.62 -18.44 21.00
C VAL A 197 -1.12 -17.55 19.86
N TRP A 198 -0.37 -16.48 19.55
CA TRP A 198 -0.71 -15.59 18.44
C TRP A 198 -0.73 -16.33 17.10
N ALA A 199 0.27 -17.15 16.80
CA ALA A 199 0.36 -17.89 15.53
C ALA A 199 -0.78 -18.91 15.39
N LEU A 200 -1.14 -19.60 16.48
CA LEU A 200 -2.26 -20.53 16.51
C LEU A 200 -3.61 -19.83 16.34
N ALA A 201 -3.77 -18.66 16.95
CA ALA A 201 -5.01 -17.89 16.89
C ALA A 201 -5.18 -17.14 15.57
N HIS A 202 -4.08 -16.66 14.95
CA HIS A 202 -4.17 -15.76 13.80
C HIS A 202 -4.68 -16.48 12.54
N PRO A 203 -5.81 -16.03 11.92
CA PRO A 203 -6.48 -16.75 10.82
C PRO A 203 -5.60 -16.99 9.59
N LEU A 204 -4.69 -16.05 9.26
CA LEU A 204 -3.79 -16.16 8.10
C LEU A 204 -2.48 -16.89 8.39
N VAL A 205 -2.23 -17.29 9.65
CA VAL A 205 -1.03 -18.05 10.02
C VAL A 205 -1.43 -19.51 10.23
N LEU A 206 -1.43 -19.99 11.45
CA LEU A 206 -1.83 -21.35 11.75
C LEU A 206 -3.35 -21.49 11.98
N GLY A 207 -4.03 -20.39 12.28
CA GLY A 207 -5.50 -20.37 12.41
C GLY A 207 -6.24 -20.80 11.15
N ARG A 208 -5.61 -20.72 9.97
CA ARG A 208 -6.14 -21.27 8.70
C ARG A 208 -6.36 -22.79 8.74
N LEU A 209 -5.74 -23.50 9.66
CA LEU A 209 -5.90 -24.94 9.82
C LEU A 209 -7.27 -25.30 10.44
N TRP A 210 -7.86 -24.40 11.19
CA TRP A 210 -9.15 -24.59 11.86
C TRP A 210 -10.25 -23.60 11.41
N ALA A 211 -9.87 -22.43 10.92
CA ALA A 211 -10.80 -21.49 10.29
C ALA A 211 -10.65 -21.64 8.77
N ALA A 212 -11.64 -22.17 8.09
CA ALA A 212 -11.63 -22.35 6.64
C ALA A 212 -11.60 -20.99 5.90
N VAL A 213 -10.51 -20.27 6.02
CA VAL A 213 -10.28 -19.01 5.30
C VAL A 213 -9.60 -19.34 3.97
N PRO A 214 -10.22 -19.05 2.84
CA PRO A 214 -9.58 -19.22 1.54
C PRO A 214 -8.45 -18.21 1.42
N VAL A 215 -7.22 -18.65 1.65
CA VAL A 215 -6.03 -17.83 1.38
C VAL A 215 -5.64 -18.03 -0.07
N SER A 216 -6.07 -17.14 -0.92
CA SER A 216 -5.47 -17.00 -2.24
C SER A 216 -4.08 -16.36 -2.07
N VAL A 217 -3.06 -17.19 -1.91
CA VAL A 217 -1.66 -16.78 -1.92
C VAL A 217 -1.20 -16.64 -3.38
N ALA A 218 -1.92 -15.86 -4.16
CA ALA A 218 -1.39 -15.47 -5.46
C ALA A 218 -0.21 -14.51 -5.22
N PRO A 219 0.94 -14.73 -5.84
CA PRO A 219 2.05 -13.78 -5.76
C PRO A 219 1.55 -12.41 -6.19
N SER A 220 1.84 -11.38 -5.39
CA SER A 220 1.56 -10.01 -5.80
C SER A 220 2.30 -9.73 -7.12
N PRO A 221 1.67 -9.03 -8.10
CA PRO A 221 2.38 -8.58 -9.29
C PRO A 221 3.61 -7.71 -8.96
N ALA A 222 3.62 -7.10 -7.78
CA ALA A 222 4.74 -6.30 -7.25
C ALA A 222 5.71 -7.14 -6.40
N ALA A 223 5.57 -8.47 -6.34
CA ALA A 223 6.48 -9.34 -5.61
C ALA A 223 7.89 -9.27 -6.24
N LEU A 224 8.87 -8.98 -5.40
CA LEU A 224 10.27 -9.00 -5.79
C LEU A 224 10.89 -10.36 -5.52
N ALA A 225 11.93 -10.71 -6.28
CA ALA A 225 12.80 -11.82 -5.91
C ALA A 225 13.35 -11.57 -4.49
N PRO A 226 13.42 -12.59 -3.60
CA PRO A 226 13.79 -12.41 -2.20
C PRO A 226 15.11 -11.65 -1.99
N TRP A 227 16.14 -11.97 -2.78
CA TRP A 227 17.43 -11.28 -2.71
C TRP A 227 17.33 -9.79 -3.07
N LEU A 228 16.46 -9.43 -4.02
CA LEU A 228 16.22 -8.04 -4.41
C LEU A 228 15.48 -7.27 -3.31
N ALA A 229 14.55 -7.92 -2.60
CA ALA A 229 13.88 -7.33 -1.44
C ALA A 229 14.88 -7.01 -0.31
N VAL A 230 15.86 -7.89 -0.07
CA VAL A 230 16.94 -7.64 0.90
C VAL A 230 17.79 -6.44 0.47
N VAL A 231 18.26 -6.42 -0.79
CA VAL A 231 19.06 -5.31 -1.32
C VAL A 231 18.29 -3.98 -1.25
N LYS A 232 17.05 -3.95 -1.73
CA LYS A 232 16.21 -2.75 -1.67
C LYS A 232 15.97 -2.28 -0.24
N SER A 233 15.80 -3.19 0.72
CA SER A 233 15.62 -2.84 2.13
C SER A 233 16.89 -2.19 2.72
N GLY A 234 18.07 -2.63 2.31
CA GLY A 234 19.33 -1.98 2.66
C GLY A 234 19.45 -0.59 2.05
N LEU A 235 19.11 -0.45 0.76
CA LEU A 235 19.13 0.83 0.05
C LEU A 235 18.08 1.81 0.58
N ALA A 236 16.89 1.32 0.97
CA ALA A 236 15.82 2.14 1.53
C ALA A 236 16.22 2.83 2.85
N ALA A 237 17.13 2.22 3.63
CA ALA A 237 17.68 2.87 4.82
C ALA A 237 18.39 4.19 4.50
N PHE A 238 18.89 4.35 3.28
CA PHE A 238 19.51 5.57 2.76
C PHE A 238 18.64 6.27 1.72
N SER A 239 17.40 5.83 1.52
CA SER A 239 16.47 6.29 0.47
C SER A 239 17.05 6.19 -0.94
N LEU A 240 17.83 5.15 -1.22
CA LEU A 240 18.44 4.81 -2.50
C LEU A 240 17.76 3.62 -3.20
N ASP A 241 16.61 3.19 -2.70
CA ASP A 241 15.81 2.08 -3.20
C ASP A 241 15.14 2.34 -4.57
N VAL A 242 15.02 3.61 -4.94
CA VAL A 242 14.55 4.07 -6.26
C VAL A 242 15.70 4.76 -6.99
N TRP A 243 16.35 4.05 -7.90
CA TRP A 243 17.42 4.61 -8.73
C TRP A 243 17.55 3.82 -10.05
N PRO A 244 17.74 4.48 -11.21
CA PRO A 244 17.73 5.93 -11.42
C PRO A 244 16.32 6.50 -11.29
N ARG A 245 16.23 7.75 -10.85
CA ARG A 245 14.95 8.45 -10.75
C ARG A 245 14.62 9.10 -12.08
N PRO A 246 13.42 8.89 -12.62
CA PRO A 246 13.05 9.40 -13.94
C PRO A 246 13.12 10.93 -14.07
N ASP A 247 12.99 11.66 -12.97
CA ASP A 247 12.92 13.12 -12.95
C ASP A 247 14.13 13.77 -12.29
N GLY A 248 15.29 13.16 -12.42
CA GLY A 248 16.53 13.53 -11.75
C GLY A 248 17.10 14.88 -12.14
N GLY A 249 16.44 15.97 -11.70
CA GLY A 249 17.04 17.30 -11.72
C GLY A 249 18.33 17.33 -10.89
N TRP A 250 19.17 18.33 -11.13
CA TRP A 250 20.47 18.48 -10.48
C TRP A 250 20.41 18.40 -8.94
N LEU A 251 19.35 18.90 -8.30
CA LEU A 251 19.12 18.77 -6.85
C LEU A 251 19.01 17.32 -6.38
N THR A 252 18.40 16.45 -7.19
CA THR A 252 18.30 15.00 -6.89
C THR A 252 19.66 14.34 -6.96
N VAL A 253 20.46 14.67 -7.95
CA VAL A 253 21.83 14.15 -8.11
C VAL A 253 22.69 14.56 -6.91
N TRP A 254 22.61 15.80 -6.47
CA TRP A 254 23.32 16.27 -5.28
C TRP A 254 22.86 15.58 -4.01
N TRP A 255 21.57 15.39 -3.85
CA TRP A 255 21.02 14.74 -2.66
C TRP A 255 21.41 13.25 -2.58
N ASP A 256 21.36 12.53 -3.69
CA ASP A 256 21.84 11.15 -3.76
C ASP A 256 23.37 11.11 -3.59
N GLY A 257 24.09 12.08 -4.12
CA GLY A 257 25.53 12.26 -3.90
C GLY A 257 25.92 12.44 -2.42
N LEU A 258 25.16 13.26 -1.68
CA LEU A 258 25.39 13.43 -0.24
C LEU A 258 25.16 12.14 0.56
N ARG A 259 24.18 11.33 0.15
CA ARG A 259 23.95 10.00 0.76
C ARG A 259 25.07 9.04 0.43
N GLY A 260 25.54 9.04 -0.82
CA GLY A 260 26.72 8.31 -1.24
C GLY A 260 27.96 8.74 -0.48
N ALA A 261 28.16 10.04 -0.24
CA ALA A 261 29.23 10.56 0.57
C ALA A 261 29.15 10.08 2.04
N LEU A 262 27.95 10.06 2.61
CA LEU A 262 27.75 9.50 3.97
C LEU A 262 28.12 8.03 4.03
N LEU A 263 27.72 7.24 3.03
CA LEU A 263 28.08 5.82 2.92
C LEU A 263 29.60 5.64 2.75
N LEU A 264 30.24 6.47 1.92
CA LEU A 264 31.69 6.45 1.74
C LEU A 264 32.42 6.77 3.04
N VAL A 265 31.99 7.79 3.79
CA VAL A 265 32.54 8.11 5.12
C VAL A 265 32.37 6.92 6.07
N CYS A 266 31.21 6.26 6.08
CA CYS A 266 31.00 5.04 6.86
C CYS A 266 31.98 3.93 6.47
N PHE A 267 32.18 3.73 5.18
CA PHE A 267 33.09 2.69 4.66
C PHE A 267 34.54 2.99 5.01
N VAL A 268 34.99 4.24 4.82
CA VAL A 268 36.33 4.68 5.20
C VAL A 268 36.56 4.52 6.70
N GLU A 269 35.63 4.95 7.55
CA GLU A 269 35.72 4.77 9.01
C GLU A 269 35.72 3.28 9.41
N LEU A 270 35.04 2.42 8.67
CA LEU A 270 35.06 0.98 8.91
C LEU A 270 36.43 0.37 8.57
N LEU A 271 37.01 0.78 7.43
CA LEU A 271 38.32 0.31 6.98
C LEU A 271 39.49 0.90 7.82
N ALA A 272 39.38 2.17 8.20
CA ALA A 272 40.37 2.89 8.98
C ALA A 272 40.43 2.45 10.46
N ARG A 273 39.59 1.51 10.90
CA ARG A 273 39.66 0.97 12.24
C ARG A 273 40.89 0.06 12.34
N PRO A 274 41.98 0.50 12.96
CA PRO A 274 43.04 -0.42 13.30
C PRO A 274 42.44 -1.47 14.24
N ASP A 275 42.76 -2.73 13.96
CA ASP A 275 42.45 -3.83 14.85
C ASP A 275 42.73 -3.43 16.28
N ALA A 276 41.68 -3.46 17.07
CA ALA A 276 41.61 -3.24 18.49
C ALA A 276 42.95 -2.93 19.20
N ARG A 277 43.14 -1.68 19.59
CA ARG A 277 43.95 -1.44 20.79
C ARG A 277 43.42 -2.35 21.91
N PRO A 278 44.28 -3.04 22.64
CA PRO A 278 43.88 -4.03 23.63
C PRO A 278 42.77 -3.47 24.51
N ALA A 279 41.72 -4.27 24.72
CA ALA A 279 40.51 -3.91 25.46
C ALA A 279 40.77 -3.54 26.94
N ASP A 280 42.00 -3.57 27.36
CA ASP A 280 42.45 -3.49 28.75
C ASP A 280 42.41 -2.08 29.34
N MET A 281 42.28 -1.04 28.51
CA MET A 281 42.22 0.34 28.99
C MET A 281 40.80 0.88 29.30
N LEU A 282 39.75 0.17 28.95
CA LEU A 282 38.37 0.57 29.25
C LEU A 282 37.68 -0.59 29.97
N GLY A 283 37.62 -0.57 31.27
CA GLY A 283 37.01 -1.61 32.12
C GLY A 283 36.10 -2.59 31.38
N GLY A 284 36.45 -3.86 31.34
CA GLY A 284 36.05 -4.95 30.44
C GLY A 284 34.61 -5.02 29.94
N THR A 285 33.62 -4.51 30.70
CA THR A 285 32.21 -4.60 30.37
C THR A 285 31.74 -3.58 29.32
N ARG A 286 32.31 -2.37 29.27
CA ARG A 286 31.91 -1.31 28.31
C ARG A 286 32.48 -1.58 26.92
N ALA A 287 33.74 -1.98 26.82
CA ALA A 287 34.37 -2.33 25.54
C ALA A 287 33.73 -3.59 24.93
N ALA A 288 33.36 -4.55 25.76
CA ALA A 288 32.64 -5.75 25.33
C ALA A 288 31.26 -5.45 24.74
N ARG A 289 30.49 -4.54 25.36
CA ARG A 289 29.19 -4.09 24.86
C ARG A 289 29.32 -3.39 23.52
N LEU A 290 30.29 -2.51 23.35
CA LEU A 290 30.53 -1.79 22.10
C LEU A 290 30.88 -2.72 20.92
N ARG A 291 31.58 -3.83 21.17
CA ARG A 291 31.87 -4.86 20.14
C ARG A 291 30.64 -5.68 19.76
N GLY A 292 29.68 -5.90 20.66
CA GLY A 292 28.46 -6.63 20.40
C GLY A 292 27.38 -5.82 19.64
N THR A 293 27.47 -4.49 19.67
CA THR A 293 26.45 -3.63 19.05
C THR A 293 26.38 -3.76 17.53
N LEU A 294 27.50 -3.88 16.83
CA LEU A 294 27.51 -3.97 15.37
C LEU A 294 26.89 -5.28 14.86
N PRO A 295 27.30 -6.48 15.34
CA PRO A 295 26.62 -7.71 14.94
C PRO A 295 25.14 -7.74 15.34
N PHE A 296 24.75 -7.15 16.48
CA PHE A 296 23.34 -6.99 16.84
C PHE A 296 22.60 -6.10 15.86
N ALA A 297 23.16 -4.97 15.43
CA ALA A 297 22.56 -4.07 14.48
C ALA A 297 22.38 -4.71 13.09
N LEU A 298 23.34 -5.52 12.64
CA LEU A 298 23.26 -6.30 11.41
C LEU A 298 22.18 -7.39 11.51
N ALA A 299 22.12 -8.10 12.65
CA ALA A 299 21.03 -9.05 12.89
C ALA A 299 19.66 -8.37 12.90
N TRP A 300 19.58 -7.15 13.45
CA TRP A 300 18.34 -6.39 13.43
C TRP A 300 17.90 -6.09 11.99
N TRP A 301 18.82 -5.60 11.14
CA TRP A 301 18.53 -5.44 9.72
C TRP A 301 18.06 -6.75 9.08
N GLY A 302 18.78 -7.85 9.29
CA GLY A 302 18.42 -9.17 8.76
C GLY A 302 17.04 -9.64 9.24
N CYS A 303 16.79 -9.60 10.54
CA CYS A 303 15.50 -10.00 11.11
C CYS A 303 14.35 -9.09 10.63
N GLY A 304 14.59 -7.78 10.51
CA GLY A 304 13.60 -6.83 10.02
C GLY A 304 13.27 -7.01 8.54
N THR A 305 14.14 -7.65 7.74
CA THR A 305 13.87 -7.97 6.34
C THR A 305 13.16 -9.30 6.13
N LEU A 306 13.14 -10.21 7.12
CA LEU A 306 12.52 -11.53 6.98
C LEU A 306 11.06 -11.49 6.50
N PRO A 307 10.17 -10.62 7.02
CA PRO A 307 8.80 -10.56 6.54
C PRO A 307 8.69 -10.17 5.06
N LEU A 308 9.65 -9.42 4.53
CA LEU A 308 9.67 -8.92 3.15
C LEU A 308 10.08 -10.00 2.15
N LEU A 309 10.53 -11.15 2.62
CA LEU A 309 10.85 -12.31 1.78
C LEU A 309 9.60 -13.11 1.38
N LEU A 310 8.43 -12.81 1.97
CA LEU A 310 7.18 -13.49 1.67
C LEU A 310 6.64 -13.02 0.31
N PRO A 311 6.39 -13.94 -0.65
CA PRO A 311 6.02 -13.59 -2.03
C PRO A 311 4.67 -12.86 -2.16
N GLY A 312 3.79 -12.99 -1.18
CA GLY A 312 2.47 -12.36 -1.17
C GLY A 312 2.46 -10.88 -0.80
N LEU A 313 3.59 -10.36 -0.27
CA LEU A 313 3.73 -8.95 0.06
C LEU A 313 4.44 -8.24 -1.10
N GLY A 314 3.83 -7.22 -1.68
CA GLY A 314 4.55 -6.26 -2.51
C GLY A 314 5.64 -5.59 -1.67
N TRP A 315 6.72 -5.10 -2.30
CA TRP A 315 7.75 -4.38 -1.58
C TRP A 315 7.48 -2.87 -1.61
N HIS A 316 7.50 -2.25 -0.43
CA HIS A 316 7.40 -0.81 -0.26
C HIS A 316 8.42 -0.34 0.78
N ALA A 317 8.97 0.86 0.60
CA ALA A 317 10.02 1.41 1.46
C ALA A 317 9.64 1.47 2.95
N TYR A 318 8.38 1.72 3.28
CA TYR A 318 7.91 1.78 4.67
C TYR A 318 7.92 0.42 5.37
N TYR A 319 7.79 -0.69 4.65
CA TYR A 319 7.95 -2.03 5.24
C TYR A 319 9.37 -2.28 5.75
N ALA A 320 10.36 -1.64 5.12
CA ALA A 320 11.76 -1.76 5.53
C ALA A 320 12.11 -0.87 6.75
N GLN A 321 11.17 -0.08 7.26
CA GLN A 321 11.43 0.90 8.34
C GLN A 321 12.02 0.26 9.59
N PHE A 322 11.50 -0.89 10.02
CA PHE A 322 12.03 -1.61 11.18
C PHE A 322 13.46 -2.10 10.95
N ALA A 323 13.74 -2.66 9.78
CA ALA A 323 15.09 -3.07 9.38
C ALA A 323 16.07 -1.88 9.31
N ALA A 324 15.61 -0.74 8.79
CA ALA A 324 16.40 0.48 8.65
C ALA A 324 16.87 1.04 10.00
N LEU A 325 16.12 0.85 11.09
CA LEU A 325 16.59 1.23 12.43
C LEU A 325 17.88 0.46 12.82
N GLY A 326 17.97 -0.82 12.46
CA GLY A 326 19.18 -1.62 12.65
C GLY A 326 20.36 -1.05 11.86
N VAL A 327 20.14 -0.70 10.59
CA VAL A 327 21.16 -0.04 9.74
C VAL A 327 21.64 1.26 10.38
N TRP A 328 20.72 2.13 10.80
CA TRP A 328 21.10 3.41 11.41
C TRP A 328 21.79 3.25 12.77
N LEU A 329 21.47 2.22 13.54
CA LEU A 329 22.24 1.88 14.75
C LEU A 329 23.70 1.51 14.39
N ALA A 330 23.91 0.71 13.33
CA ALA A 330 25.24 0.38 12.82
C ALA A 330 25.98 1.63 12.34
N VAL A 331 25.36 2.47 11.49
CA VAL A 331 25.92 3.74 11.00
C VAL A 331 26.32 4.64 12.17
N GLY A 332 25.40 4.86 13.12
CA GLY A 332 25.67 5.67 14.29
C GLY A 332 26.86 5.12 15.11
N ARG A 333 26.98 3.80 15.23
CA ARG A 333 28.11 3.17 15.91
C ARG A 333 29.43 3.33 15.16
N VAL A 334 29.40 3.27 13.84
CA VAL A 334 30.58 3.47 12.98
C VAL A 334 31.06 4.92 13.04
N LEU A 335 30.13 5.87 12.87
CA LEU A 335 30.42 7.30 12.76
C LEU A 335 30.51 8.03 14.12
N ALA A 336 30.42 7.33 15.24
CA ALA A 336 30.39 7.95 16.57
C ALA A 336 31.58 8.91 16.87
N ARG A 337 32.71 8.73 16.18
CA ARG A 337 33.89 9.60 16.30
C ARG A 337 33.79 10.85 15.43
N GLN A 338 33.00 10.79 14.35
CA GLN A 338 32.77 11.85 13.37
C GLN A 338 31.39 12.49 13.54
N THR A 339 30.91 12.59 14.77
CA THR A 339 29.53 13.01 15.06
C THR A 339 29.19 14.37 14.43
N GLY A 340 30.11 15.35 14.47
CA GLY A 340 29.87 16.68 13.88
C GLY A 340 29.65 16.60 12.36
N VAL A 341 30.52 15.89 11.65
CA VAL A 341 30.41 15.71 10.19
C VAL A 341 29.14 14.94 9.83
N ALA A 342 28.87 13.84 10.52
CA ALA A 342 27.68 13.02 10.29
C ALA A 342 26.39 13.83 10.52
N MET A 343 26.32 14.61 11.60
CA MET A 343 25.15 15.44 11.90
C MET A 343 24.97 16.59 10.89
N ALA A 344 26.05 17.20 10.42
CA ALA A 344 26.01 18.23 9.38
C ALA A 344 25.47 17.63 8.06
N LEU A 345 25.98 16.50 7.62
CA LEU A 345 25.50 15.80 6.42
C LEU A 345 24.03 15.41 6.55
N LEU A 346 23.61 14.85 7.67
CA LEU A 346 22.22 14.47 7.92
C LEU A 346 21.29 15.68 7.99
N GLY A 347 21.76 16.81 8.55
CA GLY A 347 21.03 18.06 8.55
C GLY A 347 20.76 18.58 7.13
N VAL A 348 21.78 18.58 6.27
CA VAL A 348 21.65 18.96 4.85
C VAL A 348 20.73 17.99 4.10
N ILE A 349 20.91 16.67 4.27
CA ILE A 349 20.06 15.65 3.65
C ILE A 349 18.59 15.85 4.07
N GLY A 350 18.34 16.09 5.36
CA GLY A 350 17.00 16.32 5.88
C GLY A 350 16.37 17.61 5.32
N PHE A 351 17.12 18.69 5.29
CA PHE A 351 16.68 19.98 4.73
C PHE A 351 16.35 19.87 3.24
N MET A 352 17.26 19.30 2.44
CA MET A 352 17.03 19.10 1.01
C MET A 352 15.82 18.16 0.75
N GLY A 353 15.66 17.13 1.59
CA GLY A 353 14.53 16.22 1.50
C GLY A 353 13.19 16.88 1.80
N ALA A 354 13.16 17.90 2.67
CA ALA A 354 11.95 18.66 2.99
C ALA A 354 11.52 19.59 1.85
N GLY A 355 12.50 20.21 1.17
CA GLY A 355 12.25 21.12 0.04
C GLY A 355 12.01 20.44 -1.30
N ARG A 356 12.07 19.12 -1.36
CA ARG A 356 11.95 18.37 -2.60
C ARG A 356 10.51 18.28 -3.05
N ALA A 357 10.22 18.81 -4.26
CA ALA A 357 8.95 18.57 -4.93
C ALA A 357 8.73 17.05 -5.09
N ALA A 358 7.52 16.61 -4.79
CA ALA A 358 7.15 15.22 -4.94
C ALA A 358 7.25 14.84 -6.43
N THR A 359 8.18 13.95 -6.76
CA THR A 359 8.24 13.37 -8.10
C THR A 359 6.96 12.55 -8.34
N PRO A 360 6.39 12.57 -9.55
CA PRO A 360 5.26 11.74 -9.88
C PRO A 360 5.63 10.26 -9.68
N SER A 361 5.13 9.65 -8.62
CA SER A 361 5.29 8.22 -8.36
C SER A 361 3.95 7.52 -8.54
N LEU A 362 3.97 6.33 -9.12
CA LEU A 362 2.83 5.42 -9.20
C LEU A 362 2.79 4.45 -8.00
N ASP A 363 3.84 4.45 -7.18
CA ASP A 363 3.88 3.61 -5.98
C ASP A 363 2.98 4.21 -4.89
N TRP A 364 1.93 3.47 -4.52
CA TRP A 364 1.01 3.86 -3.46
C TRP A 364 1.70 3.93 -2.08
N GLY A 365 2.84 3.28 -1.91
CA GLY A 365 3.68 3.35 -0.70
C GLY A 365 4.43 4.67 -0.54
N GLU A 366 4.30 5.63 -1.46
CA GLU A 366 4.99 6.91 -1.41
C GLU A 366 4.09 8.08 -1.01
N ALA A 367 4.66 9.05 -0.26
CA ALA A 367 3.97 10.25 0.19
C ALA A 367 3.38 11.08 -0.97
N ALA A 368 4.07 11.12 -2.11
CA ALA A 368 3.62 11.85 -3.29
C ALA A 368 2.32 11.27 -3.87
N TYR A 369 2.24 9.95 -3.94
CA TYR A 369 1.02 9.27 -4.36
C TYR A 369 -0.13 9.54 -3.39
N GLN A 370 0.12 9.43 -2.09
CA GLN A 370 -0.87 9.67 -1.05
C GLN A 370 -1.45 11.09 -1.14
N ARG A 371 -0.59 12.11 -1.33
CA ARG A 371 -1.05 13.49 -1.50
C ARG A 371 -1.97 13.68 -2.71
N ARG A 372 -1.63 13.08 -3.86
CA ARG A 372 -2.52 13.14 -5.04
C ARG A 372 -3.85 12.42 -4.79
N ALA A 373 -3.80 11.21 -4.21
CA ALA A 373 -4.99 10.45 -3.86
C ALA A 373 -5.88 11.22 -2.87
N GLY A 374 -5.28 11.84 -1.85
CA GLY A 374 -5.98 12.64 -0.85
C GLY A 374 -6.68 13.84 -1.46
N SER A 375 -5.99 14.60 -2.30
CA SER A 375 -6.59 15.73 -3.01
C SER A 375 -7.79 15.29 -3.87
N PHE A 376 -7.67 14.16 -4.54
CA PHE A 376 -8.75 13.60 -5.35
C PHE A 376 -9.95 13.16 -4.48
N VAL A 377 -9.71 12.44 -3.39
CA VAL A 377 -10.79 11.99 -2.49
C VAL A 377 -11.50 13.16 -1.82
N SER A 378 -10.78 14.22 -1.44
CA SER A 378 -11.37 15.45 -0.89
C SER A 378 -12.32 16.11 -1.90
N GLN A 379 -11.89 16.23 -3.16
CA GLN A 379 -12.73 16.81 -4.21
C GLN A 379 -14.00 15.98 -4.44
N ILE A 380 -13.90 14.66 -4.45
CA ILE A 380 -15.06 13.77 -4.54
C ILE A 380 -16.01 14.01 -3.38
N LYS A 381 -15.51 13.97 -2.15
CA LYS A 381 -16.28 14.17 -0.92
C LYS A 381 -17.04 15.51 -0.97
N GLU A 382 -16.33 16.60 -1.25
CA GLU A 382 -16.92 17.94 -1.32
C GLU A 382 -18.03 18.05 -2.37
N ARG A 383 -17.79 17.56 -3.57
CA ARG A 383 -18.77 17.59 -4.67
C ARG A 383 -20.00 16.74 -4.37
N LEU A 384 -19.76 15.54 -3.82
CA LEU A 384 -20.84 14.62 -3.52
C LEU A 384 -21.74 15.16 -2.40
N LEU A 385 -21.14 15.62 -1.28
CA LEU A 385 -21.88 16.21 -0.17
C LEU A 385 -22.53 17.54 -0.55
N GLY A 386 -21.93 18.31 -1.46
CA GLY A 386 -22.51 19.56 -1.98
C GLY A 386 -23.74 19.32 -2.86
N ALA A 387 -23.68 18.32 -3.73
CA ALA A 387 -24.79 17.95 -4.61
C ALA A 387 -25.90 17.16 -3.89
N TYR A 388 -25.51 16.31 -2.95
CA TYR A 388 -26.41 15.42 -2.20
C TYR A 388 -26.12 15.55 -0.70
N PRO A 389 -26.59 16.60 -0.02
CA PRO A 389 -26.35 16.79 1.42
C PRO A 389 -26.95 15.66 2.29
N LYS A 390 -27.97 14.99 1.77
CA LYS A 390 -28.62 13.84 2.40
C LYS A 390 -28.96 12.81 1.35
N LEU A 391 -28.84 11.55 1.70
CA LEU A 391 -29.30 10.43 0.89
C LEU A 391 -30.44 9.71 1.62
N GLU A 392 -31.28 9.04 0.86
CA GLU A 392 -32.31 8.17 1.44
C GLU A 392 -31.66 6.93 2.08
N PRO A 393 -32.23 6.39 3.17
CA PRO A 393 -31.75 5.12 3.72
C PRO A 393 -31.72 4.02 2.65
N HIS A 394 -30.71 3.16 2.72
CA HIS A 394 -30.48 2.09 1.76
C HIS A 394 -30.20 2.56 0.33
N ALA A 395 -29.91 3.84 0.07
CA ALA A 395 -29.47 4.28 -1.24
C ALA A 395 -28.16 3.59 -1.66
N ARG A 396 -28.02 3.30 -2.96
CA ARG A 396 -26.81 2.73 -3.54
C ARG A 396 -26.25 3.71 -4.57
N MET A 397 -24.95 3.95 -4.50
CA MET A 397 -24.21 4.86 -5.38
C MET A 397 -23.29 4.07 -6.29
N TRP A 398 -23.46 4.22 -7.58
CA TRP A 398 -22.71 3.48 -8.61
C TRP A 398 -21.86 4.43 -9.42
N PHE A 399 -20.56 4.16 -9.48
CA PHE A 399 -19.60 5.05 -10.13
C PHE A 399 -19.00 4.44 -11.38
N VAL A 400 -19.03 5.20 -12.46
CA VAL A 400 -18.42 4.88 -13.74
C VAL A 400 -17.16 5.72 -13.93
N ARG A 401 -16.08 5.11 -14.43
CA ARG A 401 -14.81 5.80 -14.75
C ARG A 401 -14.08 6.42 -13.57
N LEU A 402 -14.28 5.92 -12.37
CA LEU A 402 -13.43 6.29 -11.25
C LEU A 402 -12.10 5.52 -11.31
N PRO A 403 -10.96 6.18 -11.01
CA PRO A 403 -9.71 5.46 -10.83
C PRO A 403 -9.84 4.44 -9.70
N ASN A 404 -9.65 3.17 -10.02
CA ASN A 404 -9.74 2.08 -9.04
C ASN A 404 -8.59 2.07 -8.01
N ASN A 405 -7.49 2.76 -8.32
CA ASN A 405 -6.32 2.86 -7.46
C ASN A 405 -6.44 3.90 -6.34
N VAL A 406 -7.51 4.68 -6.29
CA VAL A 406 -7.74 5.68 -5.23
C VAL A 406 -8.30 5.05 -3.95
N GLY A 407 -8.86 3.85 -4.06
CA GLY A 407 -9.30 3.04 -2.91
C GLY A 407 -10.55 3.55 -2.18
N PHE A 408 -11.21 4.58 -2.69
CA PHE A 408 -12.37 5.16 -2.02
C PHE A 408 -13.62 4.26 -2.07
N LEU A 409 -13.71 3.38 -3.06
CA LEU A 409 -14.79 2.40 -3.19
C LEU A 409 -14.43 0.98 -2.70
N THR A 410 -13.31 0.81 -2.03
CA THR A 410 -12.94 -0.50 -1.47
C THR A 410 -13.99 -0.97 -0.47
N GLY A 411 -14.46 -2.22 -0.58
CA GLY A 411 -15.36 -2.84 0.40
C GLY A 411 -16.78 -2.28 0.43
N ASP A 412 -17.47 -2.26 -0.69
CA ASP A 412 -18.89 -1.83 -0.81
C ASP A 412 -19.18 -0.39 -0.35
N GLY A 413 -18.20 0.49 -0.46
CA GLY A 413 -18.33 1.92 -0.26
C GLY A 413 -18.35 2.42 1.19
N PRO A 414 -17.47 1.95 2.08
CA PRO A 414 -17.41 2.42 3.46
C PRO A 414 -17.16 3.93 3.56
N ALA A 415 -16.48 4.54 2.58
CA ALA A 415 -16.30 5.99 2.55
C ALA A 415 -17.64 6.74 2.53
N VAL A 416 -18.60 6.28 1.74
CA VAL A 416 -19.93 6.88 1.66
C VAL A 416 -20.67 6.73 2.99
N ARG A 417 -20.63 5.54 3.62
CA ARG A 417 -21.22 5.33 4.94
C ARG A 417 -20.62 6.26 6.01
N VAL A 418 -19.32 6.45 5.98
CA VAL A 418 -18.61 7.35 6.92
C VAL A 418 -18.97 8.81 6.65
N TRP A 419 -19.02 9.26 5.39
CA TRP A 419 -19.33 10.65 5.06
C TRP A 419 -20.75 11.04 5.43
N TYR A 420 -21.73 10.16 5.15
CA TYR A 420 -23.13 10.40 5.46
C TYR A 420 -23.54 9.95 6.85
N ARG A 421 -22.65 9.24 7.58
CA ARG A 421 -22.92 8.61 8.89
C ARG A 421 -24.14 7.70 8.86
N ASP A 422 -24.32 7.00 7.75
CA ASP A 422 -25.44 6.09 7.53
C ASP A 422 -24.91 4.70 7.11
N PRO A 423 -25.01 3.68 8.00
CA PRO A 423 -24.51 2.33 7.72
C PRO A 423 -25.35 1.58 6.69
N THR A 424 -26.52 2.10 6.29
CA THR A 424 -27.40 1.46 5.31
C THR A 424 -27.00 1.72 3.86
N LEU A 425 -26.17 2.74 3.63
CA LEU A 425 -25.71 3.14 2.31
C LEU A 425 -24.72 2.14 1.71
N GLN A 426 -24.75 2.02 0.40
CA GLN A 426 -23.79 1.21 -0.36
C GLN A 426 -23.21 2.05 -1.49
N ALA A 427 -21.98 1.75 -1.87
CA ALA A 427 -21.38 2.34 -3.05
C ALA A 427 -20.42 1.35 -3.72
N GLY A 428 -20.33 1.42 -5.04
CA GLY A 428 -19.46 0.53 -5.80
C GLY A 428 -19.20 1.02 -7.20
N TYR A 429 -18.35 0.28 -7.90
CA TYR A 429 -18.15 0.50 -9.32
C TYR A 429 -19.35 -0.03 -10.10
N TYR A 430 -19.72 0.67 -11.17
CA TYR A 430 -20.84 0.25 -12.03
C TYR A 430 -20.64 -1.16 -12.61
N SER A 431 -19.42 -1.61 -12.79
CA SER A 431 -19.10 -2.98 -13.20
C SER A 431 -19.62 -4.06 -12.23
N ALA A 432 -19.89 -3.70 -10.97
CA ALA A 432 -20.48 -4.57 -9.96
C ALA A 432 -21.98 -4.33 -9.76
N TYR A 433 -22.60 -3.44 -10.55
CA TYR A 433 -24.01 -3.14 -10.44
C TYR A 433 -24.87 -4.38 -10.73
N ARG A 434 -25.87 -4.56 -9.88
CA ARG A 434 -26.96 -5.50 -10.09
C ARG A 434 -28.29 -4.84 -9.71
N PRO A 435 -29.37 -5.09 -10.44
CA PRO A 435 -30.69 -4.67 -10.00
C PRO A 435 -30.99 -5.17 -8.58
N ARG A 436 -31.80 -4.42 -7.83
CA ARG A 436 -32.24 -4.86 -6.50
C ARG A 436 -33.03 -6.15 -6.61
N ALA A 437 -32.74 -7.08 -5.73
CA ALA A 437 -33.57 -8.27 -5.58
C ALA A 437 -34.86 -7.89 -4.80
N ALA A 438 -35.93 -8.66 -5.01
CA ALA A 438 -37.22 -8.38 -4.37
C ALA A 438 -37.20 -8.42 -2.82
N ASN A 439 -36.21 -9.10 -2.25
CA ASN A 439 -36.00 -9.19 -0.81
C ASN A 439 -35.02 -8.15 -0.24
N GLU A 440 -34.45 -7.29 -1.10
CA GLU A 440 -33.58 -6.19 -0.62
C GLU A 440 -34.41 -4.99 -0.17
N PRO A 441 -33.94 -4.22 0.84
CA PRO A 441 -34.61 -3.01 1.28
C PRO A 441 -34.84 -2.03 0.12
N ALA A 442 -35.99 -1.38 0.09
CA ALA A 442 -36.26 -0.33 -0.88
C ALA A 442 -35.29 0.86 -0.68
N GLY A 443 -34.90 1.49 -1.77
CA GLY A 443 -34.01 2.64 -1.77
C GLY A 443 -33.66 3.05 -3.20
N ALA A 444 -33.17 4.27 -3.38
CA ALA A 444 -32.77 4.77 -4.69
C ALA A 444 -31.42 4.20 -5.15
N ASP A 445 -31.26 4.04 -6.44
CA ASP A 445 -29.97 3.77 -7.09
C ASP A 445 -29.51 5.03 -7.80
N HIS A 446 -28.41 5.61 -7.35
CA HIS A 446 -27.80 6.78 -7.95
C HIS A 446 -26.60 6.36 -8.80
N PHE A 447 -26.52 6.90 -9.99
CA PHE A 447 -25.43 6.59 -10.92
C PHE A 447 -24.62 7.85 -11.19
N PHE A 448 -23.32 7.74 -11.05
CA PHE A 448 -22.40 8.85 -11.24
C PHE A 448 -21.35 8.51 -12.29
N ARG A 449 -21.12 9.44 -13.17
CA ARG A 449 -20.03 9.40 -14.13
C ARG A 449 -19.05 10.51 -13.80
N MET A 450 -17.77 10.22 -13.83
CA MET A 450 -16.75 11.24 -13.82
C MET A 450 -16.41 11.62 -15.27
N ASP A 451 -16.49 12.90 -15.59
CA ASP A 451 -16.04 13.44 -16.87
C ASP A 451 -14.51 13.62 -16.91
N GLU A 452 -13.96 14.03 -18.04
CA GLU A 452 -12.54 14.28 -18.24
C GLU A 452 -12.01 15.44 -17.39
N GLY A 453 -12.87 16.38 -17.01
CA GLY A 453 -12.58 17.48 -16.08
C GLY A 453 -12.66 17.08 -14.60
N GLY A 454 -12.93 15.79 -14.29
CA GLY A 454 -13.07 15.29 -12.93
C GLY A 454 -14.37 15.73 -12.26
N GLN A 455 -15.40 16.13 -13.03
CA GLN A 455 -16.71 16.46 -12.49
C GLN A 455 -17.61 15.23 -12.44
N PHE A 456 -18.38 15.10 -11.34
CA PHE A 456 -19.42 14.09 -11.27
C PHE A 456 -20.68 14.58 -11.99
N LEU A 457 -21.14 13.78 -12.94
CA LEU A 457 -22.41 13.93 -13.58
C LEU A 457 -23.31 12.81 -13.09
N GLU A 458 -24.43 13.15 -12.43
CA GLU A 458 -25.44 12.15 -12.14
C GLU A 458 -26.17 11.78 -13.45
N VAL A 459 -26.36 10.49 -13.63
CA VAL A 459 -27.11 9.95 -14.75
C VAL A 459 -28.46 9.51 -14.24
N ARG A 460 -29.53 10.12 -14.74
CA ARG A 460 -30.89 9.83 -14.28
C ARG A 460 -31.34 8.42 -14.67
N GLN A 461 -32.14 7.81 -13.81
CA GLN A 461 -32.58 6.41 -13.89
C GLN A 461 -33.27 5.98 -15.21
N GLY A 462 -33.82 6.92 -16.00
CA GLY A 462 -34.37 6.65 -17.32
C GLY A 462 -33.30 6.44 -18.41
N ASP A 463 -32.07 6.85 -18.15
CA ASP A 463 -30.94 6.82 -19.06
C ASP A 463 -29.93 5.72 -18.69
N THR A 464 -30.40 4.54 -18.27
CA THR A 464 -29.50 3.41 -17.98
C THR A 464 -28.64 3.00 -19.18
N THR A 465 -29.08 3.32 -20.39
CA THR A 465 -28.26 3.29 -21.60
C THR A 465 -27.25 4.44 -21.68
N ALA A 466 -27.44 5.52 -20.94
CA ALA A 466 -26.57 6.68 -20.91
C ALA A 466 -25.54 6.60 -19.75
N VAL A 467 -25.79 5.78 -18.73
CA VAL A 467 -24.76 5.39 -17.72
C VAL A 467 -23.68 4.54 -18.34
N VAL A 468 -24.06 3.61 -19.16
CA VAL A 468 -23.21 3.03 -20.18
C VAL A 468 -23.08 4.12 -21.23
N VAL A 469 -22.34 5.15 -20.87
CA VAL A 469 -21.99 6.17 -21.81
C VAL A 469 -22.02 5.61 -23.20
N PRO A 470 -22.68 6.26 -24.13
CA PRO A 470 -22.11 6.25 -25.42
C PRO A 470 -20.63 6.57 -25.19
N ALA A 471 -19.74 5.60 -25.35
CA ALA A 471 -18.44 5.96 -25.78
C ALA A 471 -18.74 6.94 -26.90
N VAL A 472 -18.88 8.25 -26.55
CA VAL A 472 -18.74 9.27 -27.56
C VAL A 472 -17.47 8.83 -28.19
N PRO A 473 -17.50 8.42 -29.49
CA PRO A 473 -16.31 8.00 -30.12
C PRO A 473 -15.38 9.15 -29.84
N GLY A 474 -14.48 8.97 -28.83
CA GLY A 474 -13.63 10.04 -28.43
C GLY A 474 -12.98 10.41 -29.72
N ASP A 475 -13.13 11.64 -30.16
CA ASP A 475 -12.43 12.10 -31.33
C ASP A 475 -10.95 11.71 -31.14
N ALA A 476 -10.19 11.66 -32.17
CA ALA A 476 -8.79 11.24 -32.08
C ALA A 476 -8.02 12.06 -31.02
N ALA A 477 -8.47 13.28 -30.70
CA ALA A 477 -7.93 14.15 -29.67
C ALA A 477 -8.24 13.67 -28.25
N SER A 478 -9.49 13.24 -27.97
CA SER A 478 -9.87 12.66 -26.64
C SER A 478 -9.15 11.34 -26.37
N ARG A 479 -8.91 10.52 -27.40
CA ARG A 479 -8.12 9.29 -27.28
C ARG A 479 -6.64 9.56 -27.05
N ALA A 480 -6.10 10.58 -27.70
CA ALA A 480 -4.71 11.01 -27.50
C ALA A 480 -4.50 11.61 -26.11
N ALA A 481 -5.49 12.28 -25.56
CA ALA A 481 -5.45 12.87 -24.21
C ALA A 481 -5.57 11.84 -23.09
N ASN A 482 -6.16 10.65 -23.36
CA ASN A 482 -6.27 9.56 -22.41
C ASN A 482 -5.65 8.27 -22.96
N PRO A 483 -4.36 8.03 -22.76
CA PRO A 483 -3.67 6.81 -23.22
C PRO A 483 -4.21 5.52 -22.62
N ARG A 484 -5.01 5.60 -21.55
CA ARG A 484 -5.66 4.45 -20.90
C ARG A 484 -7.11 4.20 -21.38
N TRP A 485 -7.66 5.08 -22.23
CA TRP A 485 -9.04 5.00 -22.66
C TRP A 485 -9.43 3.61 -23.18
N GLN A 486 -8.64 3.04 -24.07
CA GLN A 486 -8.88 1.70 -24.62
C GLN A 486 -8.89 0.62 -23.53
N THR A 487 -7.90 0.64 -22.63
CA THR A 487 -7.78 -0.34 -21.55
C THR A 487 -8.92 -0.22 -20.55
N ASP A 488 -9.30 1.00 -20.20
CA ASP A 488 -10.34 1.26 -19.22
C ASP A 488 -11.72 0.81 -19.74
N HIS A 489 -12.02 1.12 -21.02
CA HIS A 489 -13.27 0.68 -21.66
C HIS A 489 -13.31 -0.83 -21.90
N LEU A 490 -12.20 -1.44 -22.29
CA LEU A 490 -12.13 -2.89 -22.44
C LEU A 490 -12.31 -3.62 -21.10
N SER A 491 -11.71 -3.10 -20.03
CA SER A 491 -11.88 -3.64 -18.69
C SER A 491 -13.33 -3.51 -18.22
N LEU A 492 -13.96 -2.38 -18.46
CA LEU A 492 -15.38 -2.15 -18.14
C LEU A 492 -16.27 -3.13 -18.91
N ALA A 493 -16.10 -3.22 -20.24
CA ALA A 493 -16.89 -4.12 -21.08
C ALA A 493 -16.77 -5.57 -20.62
N SER A 494 -15.55 -6.00 -20.27
CA SER A 494 -15.29 -7.36 -19.77
C SER A 494 -15.93 -7.61 -18.41
N ALA A 495 -15.92 -6.63 -17.50
CA ALA A 495 -16.55 -6.73 -16.19
C ALA A 495 -18.07 -6.80 -16.29
N LEU A 496 -18.68 -5.98 -17.15
CA LEU A 496 -20.11 -6.01 -17.44
C LEU A 496 -20.54 -7.36 -18.03
N ALA A 497 -19.76 -7.90 -18.96
CA ALA A 497 -20.00 -9.22 -19.55
C ALA A 497 -19.91 -10.35 -18.50
N ALA A 498 -18.92 -10.27 -17.61
CA ALA A 498 -18.77 -11.22 -16.50
C ALA A 498 -19.95 -11.15 -15.52
N GLY A 499 -20.47 -9.95 -15.27
CA GLY A 499 -21.68 -9.68 -14.48
C GLY A 499 -22.99 -10.02 -15.20
N LYS A 500 -22.93 -10.48 -16.47
CA LYS A 500 -24.09 -10.77 -17.33
C LYS A 500 -24.94 -9.54 -17.67
N ASP A 501 -24.44 -8.35 -17.47
CA ASP A 501 -25.06 -7.13 -18.01
C ASP A 501 -24.68 -6.98 -19.49
N TRP A 502 -25.28 -7.87 -20.31
CA TRP A 502 -24.93 -7.99 -21.72
C TRP A 502 -25.29 -6.76 -22.55
N ARG A 503 -26.36 -6.03 -22.15
CA ARG A 503 -26.74 -4.81 -22.85
C ARG A 503 -25.70 -3.71 -22.64
N ALA A 504 -25.25 -3.54 -21.42
CA ALA A 504 -24.21 -2.58 -21.08
C ALA A 504 -22.85 -2.97 -21.70
N ALA A 505 -22.49 -4.25 -21.62
CA ALA A 505 -21.27 -4.77 -22.25
C ALA A 505 -21.26 -4.55 -23.77
N ALA A 506 -22.40 -4.77 -24.44
CA ALA A 506 -22.55 -4.55 -25.87
C ALA A 506 -22.31 -3.08 -26.27
N ALA A 507 -22.80 -2.14 -25.47
CA ALA A 507 -22.60 -0.72 -25.72
C ALA A 507 -21.12 -0.32 -25.58
N GLU A 508 -20.41 -0.83 -24.58
CA GLU A 508 -18.97 -0.58 -24.39
C GLU A 508 -18.13 -1.21 -25.51
N TYR A 509 -18.38 -2.47 -25.88
CA TYR A 509 -17.69 -3.11 -27.00
C TYR A 509 -17.98 -2.41 -28.32
N ARG A 510 -19.23 -1.94 -28.56
CA ARG A 510 -19.57 -1.11 -29.72
C ARG A 510 -18.76 0.18 -29.73
N GLY A 511 -18.63 0.84 -28.58
CA GLY A 511 -17.81 2.05 -28.45
C GLY A 511 -16.35 1.81 -28.81
N LEU A 512 -15.77 0.71 -28.32
CA LEU A 512 -14.43 0.28 -28.69
C LEU A 512 -14.32 -0.03 -30.20
N ALA A 513 -15.31 -0.71 -30.76
CA ALA A 513 -15.33 -1.04 -32.18
C ALA A 513 -15.42 0.20 -33.08
N VAL A 514 -16.16 1.23 -32.67
CA VAL A 514 -16.23 2.52 -33.40
C VAL A 514 -14.92 3.29 -33.26
N ALA A 515 -14.32 3.29 -32.08
CA ALA A 515 -13.08 4.01 -31.82
C ALA A 515 -11.84 3.37 -32.50
N TYR A 516 -11.86 2.06 -32.76
CA TYR A 516 -10.79 1.29 -33.39
C TYR A 516 -11.32 0.49 -34.58
N PRO A 517 -11.61 1.17 -35.70
CA PRO A 517 -12.21 0.53 -36.88
C PRO A 517 -11.32 -0.52 -37.54
N GLU A 518 -10.01 -0.52 -37.23
CA GLU A 518 -9.07 -1.53 -37.69
C GLU A 518 -9.18 -2.84 -36.91
N SER A 519 -9.86 -2.86 -35.74
CA SER A 519 -9.97 -4.05 -34.90
C SER A 519 -11.23 -4.85 -35.22
N SER A 520 -11.06 -5.99 -35.91
CA SER A 520 -12.12 -6.99 -36.09
C SER A 520 -12.59 -7.57 -34.74
N GLY A 521 -11.69 -7.71 -33.76
CA GLY A 521 -11.98 -8.30 -32.46
C GLY A 521 -13.02 -7.51 -31.66
N TYR A 522 -12.95 -6.18 -31.60
CA TYR A 522 -13.93 -5.38 -30.86
C TYR A 522 -15.32 -5.42 -31.50
N ALA A 523 -15.36 -5.46 -32.82
CA ALA A 523 -16.63 -5.61 -33.53
C ALA A 523 -17.26 -7.01 -33.29
N PHE A 524 -16.44 -8.04 -33.19
CA PHE A 524 -16.88 -9.40 -32.83
C PHE A 524 -17.35 -9.50 -31.39
N ASP A 525 -16.64 -8.87 -30.44
CA ASP A 525 -17.02 -8.82 -29.03
C ASP A 525 -18.36 -8.08 -28.85
N ALA A 526 -18.56 -6.97 -29.58
CA ALA A 526 -19.84 -6.27 -29.63
C ALA A 526 -20.98 -7.15 -30.15
N ALA A 527 -20.76 -7.86 -31.26
CA ALA A 527 -21.73 -8.78 -31.82
C ALA A 527 -22.11 -9.88 -30.82
N THR A 528 -21.13 -10.46 -30.15
CA THR A 528 -21.33 -11.49 -29.13
C THR A 528 -22.16 -10.98 -27.96
N ALA A 529 -21.85 -9.78 -27.46
CA ALA A 529 -22.56 -9.18 -26.35
C ALA A 529 -24.01 -8.80 -26.73
N PHE A 530 -24.26 -8.27 -27.94
CA PHE A 530 -25.61 -8.02 -28.45
C PHE A 530 -26.43 -9.32 -28.57
N MET A 531 -25.80 -10.41 -29.00
CA MET A 531 -26.46 -11.71 -29.07
C MET A 531 -26.90 -12.18 -27.68
N GLN A 532 -26.02 -12.07 -26.69
CA GLN A 532 -26.32 -12.43 -25.31
C GLN A 532 -27.39 -11.51 -24.68
N ALA A 533 -27.45 -10.26 -25.12
CA ALA A 533 -28.49 -9.29 -24.73
C ALA A 533 -29.85 -9.55 -25.38
N GLY A 534 -29.94 -10.51 -26.31
CA GLY A 534 -31.17 -10.81 -27.06
C GLY A 534 -31.42 -9.90 -28.28
N ASP A 535 -30.49 -8.98 -28.60
CA ASP A 535 -30.56 -8.11 -29.76
C ASP A 535 -29.89 -8.74 -30.98
N SER A 536 -30.59 -9.68 -31.59
CA SER A 536 -30.07 -10.42 -32.75
C SER A 536 -29.83 -9.52 -33.97
N ALA A 537 -30.55 -8.44 -34.14
CA ALA A 537 -30.40 -7.54 -35.27
C ALA A 537 -29.07 -6.78 -35.20
N ALA A 538 -28.81 -6.15 -34.07
CA ALA A 538 -27.52 -5.48 -33.82
C ALA A 538 -26.35 -6.48 -33.82
N ALA A 539 -26.55 -7.67 -33.27
CA ALA A 539 -25.55 -8.71 -33.30
C ALA A 539 -25.12 -9.09 -34.72
N PHE A 540 -26.05 -9.22 -35.63
CA PHE A 540 -25.78 -9.51 -37.06
C PHE A 540 -25.07 -8.37 -37.75
N GLU A 541 -25.45 -7.15 -37.48
CA GLU A 541 -24.81 -5.98 -38.05
C GLU A 541 -23.33 -5.94 -37.67
N TRP A 542 -23.03 -6.09 -36.38
CA TRP A 542 -21.67 -6.08 -35.88
C TRP A 542 -20.85 -7.30 -36.27
N LEU A 543 -21.50 -8.46 -36.47
CA LEU A 543 -20.81 -9.65 -36.97
C LEU A 543 -20.34 -9.47 -38.40
N ARG A 544 -21.19 -8.88 -39.27
CA ARG A 544 -20.82 -8.51 -40.64
C ARG A 544 -19.73 -7.47 -40.65
N GLU A 545 -19.80 -6.51 -39.78
CA GLU A 545 -18.79 -5.47 -39.67
C GLU A 545 -17.45 -6.09 -39.22
N ALA A 546 -17.44 -7.00 -38.24
CA ALA A 546 -16.24 -7.72 -37.81
C ALA A 546 -15.58 -8.51 -38.95
N ALA A 547 -16.39 -9.17 -39.80
CA ALA A 547 -15.88 -9.93 -40.94
C ALA A 547 -15.31 -9.05 -42.08
N ARG A 548 -15.68 -7.77 -42.15
CA ARG A 548 -15.16 -6.81 -43.13
C ARG A 548 -13.85 -6.18 -42.72
N ARG A 549 -13.53 -6.18 -41.44
CA ARG A 549 -12.38 -5.45 -40.88
C ARG A 549 -11.05 -6.17 -41.09
N PRO A 550 -9.94 -5.43 -41.16
CA PRO A 550 -8.61 -6.03 -41.17
C PRO A 550 -8.40 -6.97 -39.98
N GLY A 551 -7.75 -8.11 -40.21
CA GLY A 551 -7.50 -9.10 -39.16
C GLY A 551 -8.70 -9.99 -38.81
N ALA A 552 -9.79 -9.94 -39.57
CA ALA A 552 -10.87 -10.93 -39.42
C ALA A 552 -10.35 -12.35 -39.69
N SER A 553 -10.75 -13.32 -38.86
CA SER A 553 -10.34 -14.69 -39.09
C SER A 553 -11.03 -15.27 -40.33
N PRO A 554 -10.34 -16.14 -41.09
CA PRO A 554 -10.95 -16.81 -42.26
C PRO A 554 -12.25 -17.54 -41.91
N GLU A 555 -12.32 -18.13 -40.72
CA GLU A 555 -13.49 -18.85 -40.22
C GLU A 555 -14.68 -17.92 -40.01
N LEU A 556 -14.44 -16.72 -39.44
CA LEU A 556 -15.47 -15.70 -39.26
C LEU A 556 -16.01 -15.22 -40.60
N VAL A 557 -15.11 -14.94 -41.55
CA VAL A 557 -15.47 -14.51 -42.91
C VAL A 557 -16.29 -15.58 -43.62
N ALA A 558 -15.85 -16.85 -43.52
CA ALA A 558 -16.58 -17.99 -44.11
C ALA A 558 -17.96 -18.19 -43.46
N ALA A 559 -18.07 -18.11 -42.12
CA ALA A 559 -19.30 -18.26 -41.40
C ALA A 559 -20.33 -17.19 -41.76
N VAL A 560 -19.90 -15.94 -41.90
CA VAL A 560 -20.78 -14.82 -42.30
C VAL A 560 -21.22 -14.94 -43.77
N ARG A 561 -20.35 -15.45 -44.66
CA ARG A 561 -20.69 -15.71 -46.08
C ARG A 561 -21.65 -16.87 -46.24
N ALA A 562 -21.45 -17.95 -45.48
CA ALA A 562 -22.25 -19.17 -45.59
C ALA A 562 -23.70 -18.97 -45.09
N ARG A 563 -23.93 -18.06 -44.16
CA ARG A 563 -25.25 -17.82 -43.55
C ARG A 563 -25.51 -16.33 -43.36
N PRO A 564 -25.86 -15.59 -44.41
CA PRO A 564 -26.01 -14.13 -44.35
C PRO A 564 -27.11 -13.65 -43.40
N GLY A 565 -27.84 -14.51 -42.73
CA GLY A 565 -28.89 -14.15 -41.76
C GLY A 565 -28.84 -14.87 -40.41
N VAL A 566 -27.93 -15.79 -40.20
CA VAL A 566 -27.85 -16.59 -38.95
C VAL A 566 -26.49 -16.41 -38.29
N PRO A 567 -26.40 -16.07 -36.99
CA PRO A 567 -25.11 -16.03 -36.29
C PRO A 567 -24.50 -17.41 -36.17
N PRO A 568 -23.16 -17.55 -36.15
CA PRO A 568 -22.50 -18.80 -35.86
C PRO A 568 -22.90 -19.28 -34.46
N VAL A 569 -23.51 -20.47 -34.38
CA VAL A 569 -23.85 -21.10 -33.10
C VAL A 569 -22.56 -21.59 -32.46
N GLY A 570 -22.24 -21.07 -31.29
CA GLY A 570 -21.49 -21.77 -30.26
C GLY A 570 -20.02 -22.01 -30.53
N THR A 571 -19.21 -20.98 -30.38
CA THR A 571 -17.94 -21.16 -29.69
C THR A 571 -17.99 -20.28 -28.44
N PRO A 572 -17.89 -20.84 -27.21
CA PRO A 572 -17.75 -19.98 -26.04
C PRO A 572 -16.51 -19.13 -26.31
N ALA A 573 -16.67 -17.83 -26.21
CA ALA A 573 -15.58 -16.88 -26.34
C ALA A 573 -14.49 -17.24 -25.31
N LYS A 574 -13.58 -18.12 -25.70
CA LYS A 574 -12.28 -18.24 -25.05
C LYS A 574 -11.61 -16.91 -25.32
N SER A 575 -11.88 -16.06 -24.37
CA SER A 575 -11.64 -14.64 -24.38
C SER A 575 -10.40 -14.25 -25.18
N HIS A 576 -10.59 -13.56 -26.29
CA HIS A 576 -9.54 -12.75 -26.93
C HIS A 576 -8.86 -11.81 -25.90
N VAL A 577 -9.55 -11.48 -24.81
CA VAL A 577 -9.04 -10.76 -23.63
C VAL A 577 -7.78 -11.41 -23.02
N ARG A 578 -7.71 -12.76 -22.90
CA ARG A 578 -6.51 -13.41 -22.38
C ARG A 578 -5.31 -13.33 -23.31
N ARG A 579 -5.50 -13.36 -24.62
CA ARG A 579 -4.40 -13.22 -25.58
C ARG A 579 -3.89 -11.78 -25.70
N ARG A 580 -4.75 -10.77 -25.53
CA ARG A 580 -4.33 -9.36 -25.66
C ARG A 580 -3.69 -8.80 -24.39
N LEU A 581 -4.09 -9.25 -23.20
CA LEU A 581 -3.38 -8.92 -21.96
C LEU A 581 -1.97 -9.56 -21.91
N GLY A 582 -1.77 -10.68 -22.59
CA GLY A 582 -0.45 -11.31 -22.75
C GLY A 582 0.44 -10.64 -23.80
N ALA A 583 -0.14 -10.08 -24.88
CA ALA A 583 0.62 -9.45 -25.97
C ALA A 583 1.10 -8.02 -25.62
N GLY A 584 0.42 -7.34 -24.71
CA GLY A 584 0.84 -6.00 -24.25
C GLY A 584 2.13 -5.99 -23.41
N LYS A 585 2.69 -7.14 -23.08
CA LYS A 585 3.97 -7.24 -22.33
C LYS A 585 5.22 -7.15 -23.19
N HIS A 586 5.11 -7.12 -24.52
CA HIS A 586 6.28 -7.14 -25.39
C HIS A 586 6.47 -5.90 -26.30
N ALA A 587 5.75 -4.82 -26.09
CA ALA A 587 5.84 -3.64 -26.94
C ALA A 587 6.43 -2.40 -26.26
N HIS A 588 7.53 -2.55 -25.53
CA HIS A 588 8.43 -1.44 -25.20
C HIS A 588 9.86 -1.96 -25.04
N GLU A 589 10.45 -2.36 -26.17
CA GLU A 589 11.89 -2.37 -26.32
C GLU A 589 12.30 -1.03 -26.97
N PRO A 590 13.04 -0.16 -26.28
CA PRO A 590 13.49 1.10 -26.87
C PRO A 590 14.54 0.80 -27.94
N ALA A 591 14.32 1.31 -29.15
CA ALA A 591 15.27 1.28 -30.26
C ALA A 591 16.62 1.84 -29.80
N ARG A 592 17.68 1.04 -29.95
CA ARG A 592 19.06 1.47 -29.72
C ARG A 592 19.41 2.57 -30.73
N PRO A 593 19.98 3.70 -30.32
CA PRO A 593 20.51 4.68 -31.26
C PRO A 593 21.73 4.08 -31.97
N ARG A 594 21.71 4.07 -33.30
CA ARG A 594 22.88 3.78 -34.11
C ARG A 594 23.92 4.86 -33.86
N ARG A 595 25.12 4.43 -33.45
CA ARG A 595 26.31 5.28 -33.41
C ARG A 595 26.65 5.74 -34.87
N ARG A 596 26.80 7.00 -35.06
CA ARG A 596 27.79 7.68 -35.89
C ARG A 596 28.51 8.70 -35.01
#